data_62386a8e2ec59ed459e3970e7a1a3396
#
_entry.id   62386a8e2ec59ed459e3970e7a1a3396
#
_cell.length_a   1.000
_cell.length_b   1.000
_cell.length_c   1.000
_cell.angle_alpha   90.00
_cell.angle_beta   90.00
_cell.angle_gamma   90.00
#
_symmetry.space_group_name_H-M   'P 1'
#
loop_
_entity.id
_entity.type
_entity.pdbx_description
1 polymer ?
#
loop_
_entity_poly.entity_id
_entity_poly.type
_entity_poly.pdbx_seq_one_letter_code
_entity_poly.pdbx_strand_id
1 'polypeptide(L)'
;MNNWYLHNGFVFRNRQLSYESILVLDGRIVAFGSEAQKMRQRSTVSIMDFDAAGCVICHGFIDLHTHLREPGYSSKETIATGTKAAAAGGFTMVSAMPNTNPPLDSVERLEIMQQLVYRNAQVKVNLVAAVTQNRAGEKLVDISQLANRGIKLFSDDGDPVAVEVMPQAMEQIAAAKAVLVNHLEEKSLVCPGFFADAIPASSEYLMLKRDLQIAARARCHYHAAHLSCKESVEMIRTAKQQGLQVTSEVTPHHLTLTIDDITYPEGNYQMKPPLRTEEDRQALIEGLRLGIIDAIATDHAPHGSEKENGLYSGSPFGVTGLETAFPALYTRLVLTGAITLEQLLTVLTQGPGKVLNVDADLLIGVPADLVVLDLNCRRRVEADSFYSK
;
A
#
# COMPACT_ATOMS: atom_id res chain seq x y z
N MET A 1 11.91 -16.97 22.10
CA MET A 1 10.89 -18.01 21.87
C MET A 1 9.68 -17.32 21.27
N ASN A 2 9.24 -17.77 20.10
CA ASN A 2 8.10 -17.15 19.39
C ASN A 2 6.83 -18.01 19.56
N ASN A 3 6.50 -18.33 20.83
CA ASN A 3 5.32 -19.12 21.17
C ASN A 3 4.32 -18.24 21.90
N TRP A 4 3.11 -18.13 21.37
CA TRP A 4 2.06 -17.27 21.90
C TRP A 4 0.72 -17.98 21.91
N TYR A 5 -0.06 -17.75 22.96
CA TYR A 5 -1.46 -18.08 23.03
C TYR A 5 -2.26 -16.78 23.18
N LEU A 6 -2.91 -16.35 22.09
CA LEU A 6 -3.76 -15.18 22.06
C LEU A 6 -5.21 -15.64 22.31
N HIS A 7 -5.89 -15.03 23.27
CA HIS A 7 -7.24 -15.45 23.66
C HIS A 7 -8.13 -14.27 24.02
N ASN A 8 -9.44 -14.53 24.16
CA ASN A 8 -10.46 -13.53 24.52
C ASN A 8 -10.63 -12.40 23.48
N GLY A 9 -10.16 -12.56 22.24
CA GLY A 9 -10.29 -11.58 21.18
C GLY A 9 -11.17 -12.05 20.04
N PHE A 10 -11.50 -11.13 19.15
CA PHE A 10 -12.06 -11.44 17.86
C PHE A 10 -10.95 -11.69 16.86
N VAL A 11 -11.05 -12.77 16.08
CA VAL A 11 -10.09 -13.11 15.03
C VAL A 11 -10.73 -12.89 13.68
N PHE A 12 -10.08 -12.09 12.83
CA PHE A 12 -10.48 -11.90 11.44
C PHE A 12 -9.75 -12.89 10.54
N ARG A 13 -10.48 -13.85 10.00
CA ARG A 13 -10.01 -14.81 9.00
C ARG A 13 -11.15 -15.28 8.10
N ASN A 14 -10.84 -15.73 6.90
CA ASN A 14 -11.85 -16.08 5.91
C ASN A 14 -12.88 -14.95 5.69
N ARG A 15 -12.45 -13.69 5.80
CA ARG A 15 -13.28 -12.47 5.69
C ARG A 15 -14.40 -12.36 6.73
N GLN A 16 -14.25 -12.99 7.87
CA GLN A 16 -15.23 -12.98 8.96
C GLN A 16 -14.55 -12.78 10.30
N LEU A 17 -15.25 -12.11 11.21
CA LEU A 17 -14.86 -12.00 12.61
C LEU A 17 -15.47 -13.11 13.41
N SER A 18 -14.65 -13.84 14.17
CA SER A 18 -15.08 -14.88 15.11
C SER A 18 -14.40 -14.72 16.46
N TYR A 19 -15.11 -14.98 17.55
CA TYR A 19 -14.52 -14.98 18.88
C TYR A 19 -13.81 -16.31 19.12
N GLU A 20 -12.50 -16.30 19.02
CA GLU A 20 -11.68 -17.50 19.13
C GLU A 20 -10.25 -17.20 19.59
N SER A 21 -9.52 -18.22 20.03
CA SER A 21 -8.11 -18.10 20.36
C SER A 21 -7.20 -18.55 19.22
N ILE A 22 -5.95 -18.11 19.27
CA ILE A 22 -4.88 -18.51 18.34
C ILE A 22 -3.72 -19.07 19.13
N LEU A 23 -3.20 -20.22 18.71
CA LEU A 23 -1.94 -20.76 19.21
C LEU A 23 -0.86 -20.63 18.14
N VAL A 24 0.22 -19.97 18.52
CA VAL A 24 1.44 -19.81 17.71
C VAL A 24 2.57 -20.59 18.37
N LEU A 25 3.21 -21.47 17.63
CA LEU A 25 4.44 -22.17 18.04
C LEU A 25 5.51 -21.94 16.99
N ASP A 26 6.72 -21.65 17.45
CA ASP A 26 7.88 -21.35 16.61
C ASP A 26 7.59 -20.31 15.51
N GLY A 27 6.78 -19.30 15.87
CA GLY A 27 6.40 -18.21 14.97
C GLY A 27 5.39 -18.61 13.88
N ARG A 28 4.74 -19.78 13.99
CA ARG A 28 3.71 -20.23 13.06
C ARG A 28 2.38 -20.47 13.76
N ILE A 29 1.29 -20.19 13.09
CA ILE A 29 -0.06 -20.51 13.58
C ILE A 29 -0.25 -22.02 13.50
N VAL A 30 -0.54 -22.66 14.63
CA VAL A 30 -0.73 -24.12 14.68
C VAL A 30 -2.16 -24.54 14.97
N ALA A 31 -2.99 -23.70 15.61
CA ALA A 31 -4.38 -24.02 15.91
C ALA A 31 -5.21 -22.76 16.20
N PHE A 32 -6.53 -22.90 16.06
CA PHE A 32 -7.54 -21.92 16.41
C PHE A 32 -8.57 -22.48 17.39
N GLY A 33 -9.25 -21.60 18.13
CA GLY A 33 -10.41 -21.90 18.97
C GLY A 33 -10.16 -22.98 20.02
N SER A 34 -11.09 -23.92 20.14
CA SER A 34 -11.00 -24.99 21.15
C SER A 34 -9.80 -25.91 20.99
N GLU A 35 -9.31 -26.10 19.75
CA GLU A 35 -8.11 -26.89 19.51
C GLU A 35 -6.85 -26.16 19.99
N ALA A 36 -6.77 -24.85 19.78
CA ALA A 36 -5.69 -24.03 20.33
C ALA A 36 -5.63 -24.13 21.87
N GLN A 37 -6.78 -24.09 22.53
CA GLN A 37 -6.87 -24.23 23.97
C GLN A 37 -6.40 -25.63 24.46
N LYS A 38 -6.85 -26.69 23.80
CA LYS A 38 -6.42 -28.07 24.13
C LYS A 38 -4.93 -28.28 23.92
N MET A 39 -4.39 -27.80 22.81
CA MET A 39 -2.96 -27.91 22.52
C MET A 39 -2.14 -27.08 23.52
N ARG A 40 -2.59 -25.87 23.89
CA ARG A 40 -1.97 -25.02 24.93
C ARG A 40 -1.87 -25.75 26.25
N GLN A 41 -2.95 -26.42 26.71
CA GLN A 41 -2.98 -27.16 27.98
C GLN A 41 -2.06 -28.40 27.99
N ARG A 42 -1.85 -29.03 26.84
CA ARG A 42 -0.98 -30.23 26.69
C ARG A 42 0.46 -29.88 26.39
N SER A 43 0.74 -28.61 26.10
CA SER A 43 2.08 -28.18 25.70
C SER A 43 3.05 -28.22 26.87
N THR A 44 4.24 -28.74 26.61
CA THR A 44 5.37 -28.74 27.55
C THR A 44 6.36 -27.61 27.30
N VAL A 45 6.20 -26.87 26.19
CA VAL A 45 7.04 -25.71 25.89
C VAL A 45 6.48 -24.45 26.54
N SER A 46 7.37 -23.51 26.83
CA SER A 46 6.95 -22.20 27.36
C SER A 46 6.18 -21.43 26.28
N ILE A 47 5.00 -20.97 26.62
CA ILE A 47 4.10 -20.18 25.77
C ILE A 47 3.71 -18.92 26.53
N MET A 48 3.86 -17.78 25.89
CA MET A 48 3.38 -16.49 26.43
C MET A 48 1.88 -16.36 26.17
N ASP A 49 1.14 -16.04 27.24
CA ASP A 49 -0.29 -15.75 27.12
C ASP A 49 -0.52 -14.26 26.82
N PHE A 50 -1.38 -13.97 25.87
CA PHE A 50 -1.81 -12.62 25.53
C PHE A 50 -3.33 -12.54 25.60
N ASP A 51 -3.84 -11.78 26.56
CA ASP A 51 -5.27 -11.48 26.68
C ASP A 51 -5.64 -10.36 25.69
N ALA A 52 -6.38 -10.73 24.65
CA ALA A 52 -6.85 -9.84 23.61
C ALA A 52 -8.30 -9.38 23.84
N ALA A 53 -8.77 -9.35 25.10
CA ALA A 53 -10.13 -8.94 25.41
C ALA A 53 -10.46 -7.55 24.85
N GLY A 54 -11.52 -7.47 24.04
CA GLY A 54 -11.95 -6.25 23.36
C GLY A 54 -11.15 -5.87 22.10
N CYS A 55 -10.14 -6.67 21.74
CA CYS A 55 -9.32 -6.44 20.56
C CYS A 55 -9.75 -7.32 19.38
N VAL A 56 -9.33 -6.90 18.19
CA VAL A 56 -9.38 -7.69 16.96
C VAL A 56 -7.97 -8.12 16.56
N ILE A 57 -7.81 -9.41 16.27
CA ILE A 57 -6.57 -9.99 15.78
C ILE A 57 -6.77 -10.31 14.31
N CYS A 58 -5.89 -9.81 13.44
CA CYS A 58 -5.90 -10.12 12.01
C CYS A 58 -4.48 -10.31 11.47
N HIS A 59 -4.36 -10.71 10.20
CA HIS A 59 -3.09 -10.65 9.50
C HIS A 59 -2.59 -9.19 9.52
N GLY A 60 -1.30 -8.98 9.71
CA GLY A 60 -0.71 -7.65 9.62
C GLY A 60 -0.97 -7.00 8.28
N PHE A 61 -1.14 -5.70 8.27
CA PHE A 61 -1.46 -4.97 7.05
C PHE A 61 -0.33 -5.06 6.02
N ILE A 62 -0.70 -4.97 4.75
CA ILE A 62 0.23 -4.96 3.62
C ILE A 62 0.04 -3.66 2.86
N ASP A 63 1.12 -2.93 2.66
CA ASP A 63 1.12 -1.69 1.87
C ASP A 63 1.79 -1.93 0.51
N LEU A 64 1.08 -1.63 -0.56
CA LEU A 64 1.59 -1.79 -1.93
C LEU A 64 2.43 -0.60 -2.40
N HIS A 65 2.40 0.54 -1.69
CA HIS A 65 2.94 1.80 -2.17
C HIS A 65 3.56 2.63 -1.06
N THR A 66 4.89 2.57 -0.93
CA THR A 66 5.65 3.36 0.04
C THR A 66 6.97 3.86 -0.53
N HIS A 67 7.43 5.01 -0.03
CA HIS A 67 8.69 5.63 -0.42
C HIS A 67 9.67 5.61 0.76
N LEU A 68 10.49 4.56 0.84
CA LEU A 68 11.50 4.42 1.89
C LEU A 68 12.75 5.27 1.65
N ARG A 69 12.83 5.97 0.51
CA ARG A 69 13.81 7.01 0.18
C ARG A 69 15.28 6.59 0.18
N GLU A 70 15.64 5.46 0.73
CA GLU A 70 17.00 4.94 0.80
C GLU A 70 17.24 3.87 -0.27
N PRO A 71 18.37 3.93 -1.02
CA PRO A 71 19.46 4.91 -0.94
C PRO A 71 19.18 6.26 -1.56
N GLY A 72 20.01 7.25 -1.24
CA GLY A 72 20.13 8.54 -1.91
C GLY A 72 19.36 9.69 -1.26
N TYR A 73 18.28 9.42 -0.54
CA TYR A 73 17.44 10.44 0.09
C TYR A 73 17.18 10.17 1.58
N SER A 74 18.19 9.65 2.28
CA SER A 74 18.09 9.21 3.68
C SER A 74 17.80 10.34 4.67
N SER A 75 17.93 11.61 4.26
CA SER A 75 17.46 12.75 5.06
C SER A 75 15.94 12.82 5.15
N LYS A 76 15.22 12.31 4.12
CA LYS A 76 13.75 12.32 4.07
C LYS A 76 13.14 11.09 4.73
N GLU A 77 13.78 9.93 4.59
CA GLU A 77 13.38 8.66 5.19
C GLU A 77 14.51 7.65 5.06
N THR A 78 14.51 6.64 5.93
CA THR A 78 15.38 5.46 5.82
C THR A 78 14.55 4.18 5.86
N ILE A 79 15.12 3.08 5.39
CA ILE A 79 14.48 1.76 5.52
C ILE A 79 14.17 1.46 6.99
N ALA A 80 15.06 1.83 7.90
CA ALA A 80 14.89 1.60 9.34
C ALA A 80 13.70 2.39 9.91
N THR A 81 13.62 3.70 9.63
CA THR A 81 12.57 4.58 10.18
C THR A 81 11.23 4.31 9.52
N GLY A 82 11.16 4.20 8.19
CA GLY A 82 9.92 3.90 7.47
C GLY A 82 9.34 2.52 7.80
N THR A 83 10.18 1.49 7.95
CA THR A 83 9.69 0.16 8.36
C THR A 83 9.30 0.10 9.84
N LYS A 84 9.89 0.95 10.70
CA LYS A 84 9.44 1.12 12.08
C LYS A 84 8.09 1.83 12.15
N ALA A 85 7.88 2.86 11.32
CA ALA A 85 6.59 3.52 11.14
C ALA A 85 5.53 2.53 10.62
N ALA A 86 5.89 1.66 9.67
CA ALA A 86 5.03 0.60 9.18
C ALA A 86 4.59 -0.35 10.32
N ALA A 87 5.54 -0.84 11.12
CA ALA A 87 5.24 -1.69 12.27
C ALA A 87 4.30 -1.01 13.28
N ALA A 88 4.53 0.27 13.58
CA ALA A 88 3.69 1.06 14.47
C ALA A 88 2.27 1.27 13.92
N GLY A 89 2.12 1.34 12.60
CA GLY A 89 0.83 1.42 11.91
C GLY A 89 0.11 0.06 11.74
N GLY A 90 0.73 -1.05 12.17
CA GLY A 90 0.17 -2.40 12.04
C GLY A 90 0.51 -3.11 10.73
N PHE A 91 1.39 -2.54 9.92
CA PHE A 91 1.86 -3.17 8.68
C PHE A 91 2.99 -4.17 8.98
N THR A 92 2.87 -5.37 8.43
CA THR A 92 3.91 -6.41 8.49
C THR A 92 4.65 -6.57 7.16
N MET A 93 4.15 -5.93 6.11
CA MET A 93 4.79 -5.89 4.79
C MET A 93 4.52 -4.54 4.12
N VAL A 94 5.55 -3.99 3.48
CA VAL A 94 5.44 -2.78 2.64
C VAL A 94 6.13 -3.00 1.31
N SER A 95 5.63 -2.39 0.23
CA SER A 95 6.30 -2.36 -1.07
C SER A 95 7.03 -1.03 -1.24
N ALA A 96 8.34 -1.09 -1.44
CA ALA A 96 9.20 0.08 -1.59
C ALA A 96 9.35 0.47 -3.06
N MET A 97 8.85 1.65 -3.44
CA MET A 97 8.93 2.20 -4.79
C MET A 97 10.37 2.48 -5.22
N PRO A 98 10.68 2.37 -6.54
CA PRO A 98 12.04 2.42 -7.05
C PRO A 98 12.64 3.83 -7.17
N ASN A 99 11.93 4.87 -6.72
CA ASN A 99 12.33 6.27 -6.84
C ASN A 99 13.39 6.70 -5.81
N THR A 100 14.42 5.91 -5.70
CA THR A 100 15.65 6.13 -4.93
C THR A 100 16.77 6.72 -5.81
N ASN A 101 17.92 7.01 -5.25
CA ASN A 101 19.08 7.46 -6.01
C ASN A 101 20.33 6.65 -5.62
N PRO A 102 20.79 5.74 -6.49
CA PRO A 102 20.21 5.40 -7.80
C PRO A 102 18.88 4.64 -7.67
N PRO A 103 18.01 4.66 -8.71
CA PRO A 103 16.76 3.88 -8.71
C PRO A 103 17.05 2.38 -8.85
N LEU A 104 16.10 1.53 -8.43
CA LEU A 104 16.19 0.08 -8.58
C LEU A 104 15.84 -0.32 -10.03
N ASP A 105 16.82 -0.31 -10.92
CA ASP A 105 16.65 -0.59 -12.35
C ASP A 105 17.63 -1.63 -12.92
N SER A 106 18.41 -2.30 -12.06
CA SER A 106 19.34 -3.37 -12.44
C SER A 106 19.51 -4.41 -11.34
N VAL A 107 20.10 -5.55 -11.67
CA VAL A 107 20.39 -6.63 -10.72
C VAL A 107 21.39 -6.18 -9.65
N GLU A 108 22.41 -5.43 -10.03
CA GLU A 108 23.41 -4.92 -9.09
C GLU A 108 22.78 -4.02 -8.04
N ARG A 109 21.82 -3.18 -8.45
CA ARG A 109 21.06 -2.31 -7.53
C ARG A 109 20.09 -3.11 -6.69
N LEU A 110 19.47 -4.17 -7.24
CA LEU A 110 18.65 -5.10 -6.47
C LEU A 110 19.43 -5.76 -5.34
N GLU A 111 20.64 -6.24 -5.61
CA GLU A 111 21.49 -6.88 -4.59
C GLU A 111 21.87 -5.89 -3.47
N ILE A 112 22.16 -4.65 -3.82
CA ILE A 112 22.42 -3.58 -2.84
C ILE A 112 21.18 -3.32 -1.98
N MET A 113 20.01 -3.18 -2.61
CA MET A 113 18.73 -2.93 -1.90
C MET A 113 18.38 -4.09 -0.97
N GLN A 114 18.55 -5.34 -1.41
CA GLN A 114 18.30 -6.51 -0.58
C GLN A 114 19.19 -6.53 0.66
N GLN A 115 20.47 -6.14 0.54
CA GLN A 115 21.37 -6.03 1.69
C GLN A 115 20.96 -4.92 2.65
N LEU A 116 20.53 -3.76 2.14
CA LEU A 116 20.04 -2.66 2.97
C LEU A 116 18.78 -3.06 3.74
N VAL A 117 17.83 -3.70 3.06
CA VAL A 117 16.60 -4.24 3.68
C VAL A 117 16.94 -5.27 4.74
N TYR A 118 17.79 -6.25 4.44
CA TYR A 118 18.19 -7.30 5.38
C TYR A 118 18.77 -6.72 6.69
N ARG A 119 19.55 -5.64 6.59
CA ARG A 119 20.22 -5.03 7.76
C ARG A 119 19.32 -4.13 8.58
N ASN A 120 18.37 -3.43 7.93
CA ASN A 120 17.71 -2.28 8.53
C ASN A 120 16.19 -2.46 8.72
N ALA A 121 15.54 -3.33 7.95
CA ALA A 121 14.09 -3.43 7.97
C ALA A 121 13.54 -4.07 9.25
N GLN A 122 12.45 -3.51 9.77
CA GLN A 122 11.72 -4.04 10.93
C GLN A 122 10.52 -4.90 10.50
N VAL A 123 10.03 -4.72 9.26
CA VAL A 123 8.96 -5.51 8.65
C VAL A 123 9.42 -6.02 7.28
N LYS A 124 8.64 -6.91 6.67
CA LYS A 124 8.95 -7.40 5.32
C LYS A 124 8.90 -6.25 4.33
N VAL A 125 9.89 -6.18 3.44
CA VAL A 125 9.94 -5.20 2.34
C VAL A 125 9.93 -5.93 1.02
N ASN A 126 8.87 -5.73 0.25
CA ASN A 126 8.79 -6.13 -1.14
C ASN A 126 9.41 -5.00 -2.00
N LEU A 127 10.44 -5.30 -2.78
CA LEU A 127 11.10 -4.30 -3.61
C LEU A 127 10.38 -4.18 -4.95
N VAL A 128 10.06 -2.95 -5.35
CA VAL A 128 9.51 -2.62 -6.66
C VAL A 128 10.67 -2.17 -7.55
N ALA A 129 10.79 -2.74 -8.75
CA ALA A 129 11.80 -2.30 -9.71
C ALA A 129 11.24 -1.28 -10.70
N ALA A 130 12.13 -0.45 -11.23
CA ALA A 130 11.77 0.47 -12.30
C ALA A 130 11.39 -0.30 -13.59
N VAL A 131 10.51 0.29 -14.39
CA VAL A 131 10.15 -0.19 -15.73
C VAL A 131 11.24 0.21 -16.71
N THR A 132 11.77 1.44 -16.56
CA THR A 132 12.78 2.01 -17.46
C THR A 132 14.07 2.35 -16.73
N GLN A 133 15.18 2.35 -17.48
CA GLN A 133 16.49 2.71 -16.97
C GLN A 133 16.46 4.14 -16.43
N ASN A 134 16.98 4.32 -15.21
CA ASN A 134 16.95 5.59 -14.47
C ASN A 134 15.54 6.20 -14.31
N ARG A 135 14.47 5.43 -14.56
CA ARG A 135 13.07 5.91 -14.57
C ARG A 135 12.87 7.06 -15.59
N ALA A 136 13.61 7.02 -16.69
CA ALA A 136 13.57 8.07 -17.70
C ALA A 136 12.40 7.94 -18.70
N GLY A 137 11.62 6.86 -18.61
CA GLY A 137 10.47 6.60 -19.50
C GLY A 137 10.81 6.05 -20.88
N GLU A 138 12.09 5.93 -21.24
CA GLU A 138 12.52 5.72 -22.64
C GLU A 138 13.03 4.30 -22.92
N LYS A 139 13.85 3.76 -22.06
CA LYS A 139 14.53 2.47 -22.29
C LYS A 139 14.22 1.48 -21.20
N LEU A 140 13.67 0.32 -21.56
CA LEU A 140 13.32 -0.72 -20.61
C LEU A 140 14.54 -1.25 -19.84
N VAL A 141 14.31 -1.61 -18.57
CA VAL A 141 15.23 -2.46 -17.80
C VAL A 141 15.17 -3.91 -18.30
N ASP A 142 16.06 -4.77 -17.82
CA ASP A 142 15.92 -6.22 -18.04
C ASP A 142 14.86 -6.80 -17.08
N ILE A 143 13.59 -6.67 -17.48
CA ILE A 143 12.41 -7.11 -16.72
C ILE A 143 12.51 -8.60 -16.40
N SER A 144 12.92 -9.41 -17.38
CA SER A 144 13.04 -10.86 -17.21
C SER A 144 14.07 -11.22 -16.13
N GLN A 145 15.23 -10.59 -16.17
CA GLN A 145 16.30 -10.85 -15.23
C GLN A 145 15.92 -10.44 -13.80
N LEU A 146 15.27 -9.28 -13.64
CA LEU A 146 14.79 -8.80 -12.34
C LEU A 146 13.66 -9.68 -11.78
N ALA A 147 12.70 -10.07 -12.63
CA ALA A 147 11.62 -10.96 -12.22
C ALA A 147 12.13 -12.35 -11.79
N ASN A 148 13.11 -12.91 -12.49
CA ASN A 148 13.77 -14.17 -12.11
C ASN A 148 14.52 -14.09 -10.76
N ARG A 149 14.83 -12.88 -10.29
CA ARG A 149 15.41 -12.60 -8.96
C ARG A 149 14.36 -12.25 -7.90
N GLY A 150 13.07 -12.44 -8.21
CA GLY A 150 11.97 -12.31 -7.26
C GLY A 150 11.23 -10.97 -7.29
N ILE A 151 11.54 -10.06 -8.21
CA ILE A 151 10.74 -8.83 -8.40
C ILE A 151 9.37 -9.20 -8.95
N LYS A 152 8.32 -8.77 -8.27
CA LYS A 152 6.92 -9.00 -8.64
C LYS A 152 6.23 -7.76 -9.19
N LEU A 153 6.65 -6.58 -8.77
CA LEU A 153 6.06 -5.30 -9.15
C LEU A 153 7.09 -4.45 -9.89
N PHE A 154 6.64 -3.80 -10.96
CA PHE A 154 7.42 -2.85 -11.74
C PHE A 154 6.69 -1.51 -11.82
N SER A 155 7.39 -0.41 -11.60
CA SER A 155 6.83 0.95 -11.63
C SER A 155 7.90 1.98 -11.91
N ASP A 156 7.57 3.00 -12.69
CA ASP A 156 8.36 4.24 -12.77
C ASP A 156 7.71 5.35 -11.92
N ASP A 157 7.07 4.99 -10.83
CA ASP A 157 6.26 5.85 -9.99
C ASP A 157 6.72 7.32 -9.92
N GLY A 158 5.79 8.25 -10.17
CA GLY A 158 6.04 9.68 -10.28
C GLY A 158 6.57 10.14 -11.64
N ASP A 159 7.05 9.22 -12.51
CA ASP A 159 7.50 9.51 -13.86
C ASP A 159 6.79 8.61 -14.88
N PRO A 160 6.16 9.16 -15.94
CA PRO A 160 5.44 8.35 -16.90
C PRO A 160 6.41 7.61 -17.84
N VAL A 161 6.07 6.35 -18.13
CA VAL A 161 6.68 5.61 -19.23
C VAL A 161 6.14 6.16 -20.55
N ALA A 162 7.03 6.40 -21.51
CA ALA A 162 6.66 6.90 -22.84
C ALA A 162 5.63 5.99 -23.51
N VAL A 163 4.69 6.59 -24.23
CA VAL A 163 3.56 5.86 -24.84
C VAL A 163 4.04 4.81 -25.84
N GLU A 164 5.15 5.07 -26.51
CA GLU A 164 5.79 4.17 -27.48
C GLU A 164 6.45 2.95 -26.82
N VAL A 165 6.89 3.11 -25.58
CA VAL A 165 7.58 2.06 -24.79
C VAL A 165 6.59 1.20 -24.01
N MET A 166 5.46 1.77 -23.58
CA MET A 166 4.48 1.11 -22.72
C MET A 166 3.97 -0.24 -23.26
N PRO A 167 3.65 -0.42 -24.57
CA PRO A 167 3.23 -1.73 -25.07
C PRO A 167 4.27 -2.82 -24.84
N GLN A 168 5.53 -2.56 -25.17
CA GLN A 168 6.63 -3.51 -24.99
C GLN A 168 6.88 -3.79 -23.48
N ALA A 169 6.78 -2.76 -22.63
CA ALA A 169 6.89 -2.92 -21.18
C ALA A 169 5.84 -3.91 -20.69
N MET A 170 4.57 -3.71 -21.04
CA MET A 170 3.46 -4.57 -20.60
C MET A 170 3.59 -6.00 -21.12
N GLU A 171 4.05 -6.20 -22.38
CA GLU A 171 4.32 -7.53 -22.94
C GLU A 171 5.40 -8.28 -22.16
N GLN A 172 6.51 -7.61 -21.81
CA GLN A 172 7.59 -8.24 -21.04
C GLN A 172 7.18 -8.52 -19.59
N ILE A 173 6.45 -7.60 -18.95
CA ILE A 173 5.93 -7.76 -17.58
C ILE A 173 4.92 -8.93 -17.54
N ALA A 174 4.04 -9.03 -18.53
CA ALA A 174 3.11 -10.14 -18.67
C ALA A 174 3.82 -11.49 -18.84
N ALA A 175 4.84 -11.54 -19.72
CA ALA A 175 5.67 -12.74 -19.92
C ALA A 175 6.40 -13.17 -18.65
N ALA A 176 6.81 -12.21 -17.82
CA ALA A 176 7.45 -12.44 -16.53
C ALA A 176 6.43 -12.80 -15.42
N LYS A 177 5.12 -12.79 -15.69
CA LYS A 177 4.04 -12.98 -14.71
C LYS A 177 4.13 -12.00 -13.53
N ALA A 178 4.60 -10.80 -13.79
CA ALA A 178 4.71 -9.69 -12.86
C ALA A 178 3.54 -8.72 -13.03
N VAL A 179 3.50 -7.67 -12.24
CA VAL A 179 2.47 -6.64 -12.23
C VAL A 179 3.09 -5.30 -12.60
N LEU A 180 2.47 -4.58 -13.52
CA LEU A 180 2.77 -3.17 -13.75
C LEU A 180 1.95 -2.32 -12.78
N VAL A 181 2.62 -1.57 -11.93
CA VAL A 181 2.02 -0.55 -11.04
C VAL A 181 2.27 0.82 -11.67
N ASN A 182 1.23 1.56 -11.98
CA ASN A 182 1.41 2.82 -12.69
C ASN A 182 0.80 4.02 -11.97
N HIS A 183 1.65 5.03 -11.76
CA HIS A 183 1.23 6.37 -11.35
C HIS A 183 0.53 7.06 -12.51
N LEU A 184 -0.71 7.48 -12.29
CA LEU A 184 -1.60 7.96 -13.35
C LEU A 184 -1.55 9.48 -13.47
N GLU A 185 -0.56 9.99 -14.20
CA GLU A 185 -0.42 11.43 -14.45
C GLU A 185 -0.03 11.70 -15.90
N GLU A 186 -0.97 12.14 -16.73
CA GLU A 186 -0.69 12.66 -18.05
C GLU A 186 -0.08 14.06 -17.95
N LYS A 187 1.24 14.12 -18.02
CA LYS A 187 2.01 15.35 -17.77
C LYS A 187 1.66 16.51 -18.71
N SER A 188 1.18 16.24 -19.91
CA SER A 188 0.77 17.28 -20.86
C SER A 188 -0.45 18.08 -20.39
N LEU A 189 -1.21 17.55 -19.44
CA LEU A 189 -2.38 18.18 -18.83
C LEU A 189 -2.07 18.87 -17.51
N VAL A 190 -0.86 18.72 -16.98
CA VAL A 190 -0.44 19.37 -15.73
C VAL A 190 -0.02 20.80 -16.01
N CYS A 191 -0.62 21.74 -15.31
CA CYS A 191 -0.35 23.18 -15.43
C CYS A 191 0.33 23.72 -14.19
N PRO A 192 1.06 24.86 -14.30
CA PRO A 192 1.43 25.62 -13.10
C PRO A 192 0.19 26.08 -12.36
N GLY A 193 0.13 25.83 -11.05
CA GLY A 193 -1.02 26.18 -10.21
C GLY A 193 -1.07 25.40 -8.92
N PHE A 194 -2.23 25.39 -8.28
CA PHE A 194 -2.41 24.80 -6.97
C PHE A 194 -3.40 23.63 -7.01
N PHE A 195 -3.05 22.52 -6.32
CA PHE A 195 -3.95 21.40 -6.07
C PHE A 195 -4.60 20.80 -7.34
N ALA A 196 -5.91 20.52 -7.25
CA ALA A 196 -6.67 19.90 -8.33
C ALA A 196 -6.72 20.75 -9.62
N ASP A 197 -6.60 22.07 -9.51
CA ASP A 197 -6.57 22.95 -10.68
C ASP A 197 -5.28 22.77 -11.50
N ALA A 198 -4.16 22.49 -10.83
CA ALA A 198 -2.89 22.23 -11.50
C ALA A 198 -2.80 20.82 -12.09
N ILE A 199 -3.44 19.83 -11.44
CA ILE A 199 -3.44 18.43 -11.85
C ILE A 199 -4.90 17.97 -11.98
N PRO A 200 -5.56 18.23 -13.12
CA PRO A 200 -6.97 17.90 -13.30
C PRO A 200 -7.20 16.38 -13.27
N ALA A 201 -8.41 15.95 -12.91
CA ALA A 201 -8.80 14.54 -12.91
C ALA A 201 -8.58 13.86 -14.27
N SER A 202 -8.70 14.64 -15.36
CA SER A 202 -8.42 14.16 -16.72
C SER A 202 -6.97 13.68 -16.91
N SER A 203 -6.01 14.20 -16.15
CA SER A 203 -4.64 13.71 -16.16
C SER A 203 -4.56 12.24 -15.72
N GLU A 204 -5.37 11.83 -14.73
CA GLU A 204 -5.48 10.46 -14.23
C GLU A 204 -6.25 9.56 -15.20
N TYR A 205 -7.54 9.89 -15.45
CA TYR A 205 -8.39 8.95 -16.18
C TYR A 205 -8.06 8.82 -17.67
N LEU A 206 -7.46 9.81 -18.32
CA LEU A 206 -7.03 9.67 -19.73
C LEU A 206 -5.83 8.75 -19.86
N MET A 207 -4.86 8.83 -18.93
CA MET A 207 -3.76 7.87 -18.88
C MET A 207 -4.28 6.46 -18.59
N LEU A 208 -5.16 6.31 -17.58
CA LEU A 208 -5.77 5.02 -17.26
C LEU A 208 -6.50 4.42 -18.48
N LYS A 209 -7.28 5.22 -19.21
CA LYS A 209 -7.98 4.77 -20.42
C LYS A 209 -7.03 4.23 -21.48
N ARG A 210 -5.92 4.92 -21.72
CA ARG A 210 -4.87 4.49 -22.63
C ARG A 210 -4.29 3.15 -22.19
N ASP A 211 -3.89 3.08 -20.92
CA ASP A 211 -3.16 1.95 -20.40
C ASP A 211 -4.01 0.67 -20.30
N LEU A 212 -5.29 0.78 -19.97
CA LEU A 212 -6.20 -0.36 -19.98
C LEU A 212 -6.35 -1.00 -21.36
N GLN A 213 -6.32 -0.19 -22.44
CA GLN A 213 -6.35 -0.71 -23.80
C GLN A 213 -5.07 -1.47 -24.16
N ILE A 214 -3.92 -0.99 -23.70
CA ILE A 214 -2.62 -1.66 -23.92
C ILE A 214 -2.55 -2.94 -23.08
N ALA A 215 -2.92 -2.86 -21.80
CA ALA A 215 -2.93 -4.00 -20.88
C ALA A 215 -3.83 -5.14 -21.37
N ALA A 216 -5.00 -4.82 -21.95
CA ALA A 216 -5.88 -5.80 -22.56
C ALA A 216 -5.21 -6.58 -23.70
N ARG A 217 -4.48 -5.88 -24.59
CA ARG A 217 -3.76 -6.48 -25.72
C ARG A 217 -2.58 -7.32 -25.26
N ALA A 218 -1.80 -6.81 -24.30
CA ALA A 218 -0.63 -7.47 -23.75
C ALA A 218 -0.99 -8.59 -22.77
N ARG A 219 -2.25 -8.69 -22.31
CA ARG A 219 -2.68 -9.55 -21.21
C ARG A 219 -1.86 -9.34 -19.94
N CYS A 220 -1.47 -8.10 -19.68
CA CYS A 220 -0.67 -7.71 -18.53
C CYS A 220 -1.56 -7.54 -17.31
N HIS A 221 -1.10 -8.01 -16.15
CA HIS A 221 -1.69 -7.59 -14.89
C HIS A 221 -1.32 -6.13 -14.63
N TYR A 222 -2.31 -5.25 -14.73
CA TYR A 222 -2.17 -3.82 -14.54
C TYR A 222 -2.74 -3.42 -13.17
N HIS A 223 -1.96 -2.71 -12.37
CA HIS A 223 -2.38 -2.16 -11.10
C HIS A 223 -2.39 -0.64 -11.17
N ALA A 224 -3.58 -0.05 -11.09
CA ALA A 224 -3.79 1.39 -11.08
C ALA A 224 -3.49 1.92 -9.67
N ALA A 225 -2.40 2.68 -9.52
CA ALA A 225 -1.99 3.24 -8.24
C ALA A 225 -2.90 4.40 -7.82
N HIS A 226 -3.09 4.56 -6.52
CA HIS A 226 -3.69 5.71 -5.80
C HIS A 226 -4.79 6.46 -6.59
N LEU A 227 -5.88 5.77 -6.97
CA LEU A 227 -7.03 6.40 -7.65
C LEU A 227 -7.56 7.59 -6.86
N SER A 228 -7.91 8.68 -7.54
CA SER A 228 -8.41 9.89 -6.91
C SER A 228 -9.76 10.38 -7.42
N CYS A 229 -10.24 9.91 -8.57
CA CYS A 229 -11.45 10.43 -9.19
C CYS A 229 -12.48 9.36 -9.58
N LYS A 230 -13.74 9.75 -9.66
CA LYS A 230 -14.88 8.88 -9.97
C LYS A 230 -14.80 8.24 -11.36
N GLU A 231 -14.27 8.96 -12.34
CA GLU A 231 -14.11 8.44 -13.71
C GLU A 231 -13.16 7.25 -13.74
N SER A 232 -12.08 7.28 -12.98
CA SER A 232 -11.14 6.17 -12.86
C SER A 232 -11.78 4.95 -12.21
N VAL A 233 -12.59 5.13 -11.16
CA VAL A 233 -13.34 4.03 -10.51
C VAL A 233 -14.26 3.34 -11.52
N GLU A 234 -14.98 4.11 -12.33
CA GLU A 234 -15.90 3.54 -13.34
C GLU A 234 -15.15 2.82 -14.46
N MET A 235 -13.99 3.31 -14.86
CA MET A 235 -13.12 2.63 -15.83
C MET A 235 -12.60 1.29 -15.29
N ILE A 236 -12.15 1.24 -14.03
CA ILE A 236 -11.73 -0.01 -13.36
C ILE A 236 -12.91 -0.99 -13.27
N ARG A 237 -14.11 -0.51 -12.89
CA ARG A 237 -15.34 -1.33 -12.88
C ARG A 237 -15.57 -1.98 -14.24
N THR A 238 -15.56 -1.17 -15.30
CA THR A 238 -15.78 -1.64 -16.67
C THR A 238 -14.72 -2.63 -17.10
N ALA A 239 -13.44 -2.36 -16.83
CA ALA A 239 -12.33 -3.23 -17.17
C ALA A 239 -12.46 -4.60 -16.48
N LYS A 240 -12.82 -4.63 -15.19
CA LYS A 240 -13.06 -5.88 -14.44
C LYS A 240 -14.24 -6.67 -15.01
N GLN A 241 -15.34 -6.01 -15.37
CA GLN A 241 -16.50 -6.64 -16.02
C GLN A 241 -16.15 -7.26 -17.38
N GLN A 242 -15.21 -6.68 -18.10
CA GLN A 242 -14.67 -7.20 -19.36
C GLN A 242 -13.65 -8.33 -19.16
N GLY A 243 -13.33 -8.69 -17.92
CA GLY A 243 -12.39 -9.78 -17.59
C GLY A 243 -10.92 -9.41 -17.73
N LEU A 244 -10.58 -8.12 -17.75
CA LEU A 244 -9.19 -7.68 -17.75
C LEU A 244 -8.53 -8.02 -16.40
N GLN A 245 -7.26 -8.38 -16.45
CA GLN A 245 -6.44 -8.55 -15.24
C GLN A 245 -6.03 -7.17 -14.71
N VAL A 246 -6.97 -6.50 -14.06
CA VAL A 246 -6.75 -5.17 -13.48
C VAL A 246 -7.08 -5.18 -11.99
N THR A 247 -6.22 -4.53 -11.23
CA THR A 247 -6.41 -4.21 -9.81
C THR A 247 -6.15 -2.72 -9.59
N SER A 248 -6.59 -2.21 -8.46
CA SER A 248 -6.39 -0.80 -8.13
C SER A 248 -6.29 -0.58 -6.62
N GLU A 249 -5.68 0.54 -6.27
CA GLU A 249 -5.57 0.98 -4.89
C GLU A 249 -6.02 2.43 -4.73
N VAL A 250 -6.33 2.79 -3.49
CA VAL A 250 -6.68 4.15 -3.08
C VAL A 250 -5.96 4.48 -1.77
N THR A 251 -5.68 5.74 -1.52
CA THR A 251 -4.96 6.12 -0.31
C THR A 251 -5.90 6.50 0.84
N PRO A 252 -5.44 6.41 2.10
CA PRO A 252 -6.19 6.89 3.25
C PRO A 252 -6.60 8.35 3.13
N HIS A 253 -5.72 9.22 2.61
CA HIS A 253 -6.00 10.63 2.48
C HIS A 253 -7.08 10.93 1.43
N HIS A 254 -7.14 10.23 0.29
CA HIS A 254 -8.23 10.38 -0.69
C HIS A 254 -9.58 9.84 -0.19
N LEU A 255 -9.57 8.95 0.80
CA LEU A 255 -10.81 8.42 1.41
C LEU A 255 -11.33 9.28 2.56
N THR A 256 -10.48 10.09 3.18
CA THR A 256 -10.80 10.80 4.43
C THR A 256 -10.83 12.31 4.30
N LEU A 257 -10.22 12.86 3.25
CA LEU A 257 -10.08 14.29 2.97
C LEU A 257 -10.59 14.63 1.57
N THR A 258 -10.97 15.90 1.41
CA THR A 258 -11.38 16.51 0.13
C THR A 258 -10.65 17.84 -0.08
N ILE A 259 -10.84 18.45 -1.23
CA ILE A 259 -10.33 19.80 -1.50
C ILE A 259 -10.90 20.84 -0.52
N ASP A 260 -12.10 20.61 0.03
CA ASP A 260 -12.74 21.53 1.00
C ASP A 260 -12.07 21.52 2.38
N ASP A 261 -11.27 20.47 2.69
CA ASP A 261 -10.48 20.40 3.92
C ASP A 261 -9.23 21.31 3.85
N ILE A 262 -8.89 21.82 2.66
CA ILE A 262 -7.75 22.70 2.45
C ILE A 262 -8.15 24.14 2.79
N THR A 263 -8.00 24.50 4.04
CA THR A 263 -8.37 25.86 4.52
C THR A 263 -7.30 26.91 4.22
N TYR A 264 -6.07 26.47 4.00
CA TYR A 264 -4.92 27.33 3.69
C TYR A 264 -3.95 26.57 2.78
N PRO A 265 -3.29 27.22 1.80
CA PRO A 265 -2.39 26.55 0.85
C PRO A 265 -1.04 26.19 1.49
N GLU A 266 -1.08 25.26 2.43
CA GLU A 266 0.12 24.69 3.06
C GLU A 266 0.70 23.54 2.24
N GLY A 267 2.03 23.40 2.28
CA GLY A 267 2.75 22.31 1.66
C GLY A 267 2.29 20.91 2.10
N ASN A 268 1.75 20.80 3.32
CA ASN A 268 1.23 19.54 3.86
C ASN A 268 0.04 18.96 3.09
N TYR A 269 -0.71 19.78 2.33
CA TYR A 269 -1.76 19.31 1.43
C TYR A 269 -1.26 19.01 0.02
N GLN A 270 0.05 19.09 -0.23
CA GLN A 270 0.61 18.85 -1.54
C GLN A 270 0.97 17.38 -1.71
N MET A 271 0.15 16.67 -2.50
CA MET A 271 0.31 15.27 -2.87
C MET A 271 -0.09 15.05 -4.33
N LYS A 272 0.33 13.94 -4.91
CA LYS A 272 -0.01 13.51 -6.26
C LYS A 272 -0.56 12.07 -6.23
N PRO A 273 -1.79 11.90 -6.72
CA PRO A 273 -2.74 12.91 -7.19
C PRO A 273 -3.21 13.84 -6.07
N PRO A 274 -3.73 15.05 -6.40
CA PRO A 274 -4.23 15.98 -5.39
C PRO A 274 -5.58 15.50 -4.82
N LEU A 275 -5.94 16.05 -3.65
CA LEU A 275 -7.28 15.86 -3.10
C LEU A 275 -8.34 16.35 -4.07
N ARG A 276 -9.44 15.62 -4.18
CA ARG A 276 -10.55 15.89 -5.11
C ARG A 276 -11.82 16.31 -4.36
N THR A 277 -12.90 16.38 -5.10
CA THR A 277 -14.22 16.75 -4.59
C THR A 277 -14.81 15.68 -3.67
N GLU A 278 -15.84 16.05 -2.90
CA GLU A 278 -16.63 15.10 -2.11
C GLU A 278 -17.28 14.02 -2.99
N GLU A 279 -17.71 14.36 -4.22
CA GLU A 279 -18.26 13.39 -5.17
C GLU A 279 -17.24 12.32 -5.54
N ASP A 280 -15.99 12.71 -5.79
CA ASP A 280 -14.90 11.78 -6.06
C ASP A 280 -14.61 10.89 -4.85
N ARG A 281 -14.51 11.48 -3.65
CA ARG A 281 -14.30 10.73 -2.41
C ARG A 281 -15.40 9.69 -2.18
N GLN A 282 -16.66 10.04 -2.40
CA GLN A 282 -17.77 9.10 -2.26
C GLN A 282 -17.69 7.97 -3.31
N ALA A 283 -17.28 8.27 -4.54
CA ALA A 283 -17.08 7.23 -5.56
C ALA A 283 -15.95 6.25 -5.20
N LEU A 284 -14.86 6.74 -4.59
CA LEU A 284 -13.77 5.90 -4.08
C LEU A 284 -14.26 4.98 -2.95
N ILE A 285 -15.02 5.51 -1.98
CA ILE A 285 -15.60 4.73 -0.87
C ILE A 285 -16.55 3.65 -1.41
N GLU A 286 -17.43 4.02 -2.35
CA GLU A 286 -18.33 3.07 -2.99
C GLU A 286 -17.57 2.01 -3.81
N GLY A 287 -16.47 2.41 -4.47
CA GLY A 287 -15.55 1.51 -5.17
C GLY A 287 -14.95 0.45 -4.24
N LEU A 288 -14.55 0.83 -3.03
CA LEU A 288 -14.10 -0.12 -1.99
C LEU A 288 -15.24 -1.03 -1.53
N ARG A 289 -16.40 -0.44 -1.21
CA ARG A 289 -17.59 -1.17 -0.71
C ARG A 289 -18.04 -2.26 -1.67
N LEU A 290 -17.95 -2.00 -2.98
CA LEU A 290 -18.35 -2.91 -4.05
C LEU A 290 -17.22 -3.86 -4.51
N GLY A 291 -16.01 -3.75 -3.95
CA GLY A 291 -14.85 -4.54 -4.36
C GLY A 291 -14.30 -4.19 -5.75
N ILE A 292 -14.58 -2.98 -6.23
CA ILE A 292 -13.99 -2.44 -7.47
C ILE A 292 -12.56 -2.02 -7.21
N ILE A 293 -12.30 -1.35 -6.10
CA ILE A 293 -10.97 -1.05 -5.60
C ILE A 293 -10.52 -2.21 -4.72
N ASP A 294 -9.33 -2.74 -4.97
CA ASP A 294 -8.83 -3.99 -4.38
C ASP A 294 -8.06 -3.76 -3.08
N ALA A 295 -7.38 -2.64 -2.94
CA ALA A 295 -6.47 -2.38 -1.84
C ALA A 295 -6.52 -0.92 -1.37
N ILE A 296 -6.11 -0.71 -0.12
CA ILE A 296 -5.68 0.58 0.38
C ILE A 296 -4.17 0.54 0.50
N ALA A 297 -3.49 1.52 -0.11
CA ALA A 297 -2.06 1.74 0.01
C ALA A 297 -1.81 3.17 0.47
N THR A 298 -0.80 3.39 1.30
CA THR A 298 -0.67 4.68 1.98
C THR A 298 -0.11 5.77 1.09
N ASP A 299 0.66 5.42 0.07
CA ASP A 299 1.55 6.35 -0.63
C ASP A 299 2.38 7.17 0.38
N HIS A 300 2.90 6.47 1.39
CA HIS A 300 3.74 7.07 2.40
C HIS A 300 4.99 7.67 1.76
N ALA A 301 5.01 9.00 1.68
CA ALA A 301 6.00 9.77 0.92
C ALA A 301 6.58 10.93 1.77
N PRO A 302 7.40 10.62 2.78
CA PRO A 302 7.95 11.60 3.70
C PRO A 302 8.93 12.56 3.00
N HIS A 303 9.01 13.79 3.56
CA HIS A 303 9.91 14.85 3.16
C HIS A 303 10.50 15.52 4.40
N GLY A 304 11.61 16.23 4.23
CA GLY A 304 12.26 16.97 5.31
C GLY A 304 11.61 18.35 5.56
N SER A 305 12.37 19.19 6.25
CA SER A 305 11.95 20.56 6.62
C SER A 305 11.58 21.46 5.43
N GLU A 306 11.97 21.09 4.22
CA GLU A 306 11.53 21.78 3.00
C GLU A 306 10.01 21.74 2.82
N LYS A 307 9.33 20.74 3.41
CA LYS A 307 7.88 20.64 3.38
C LYS A 307 7.21 21.46 4.48
N GLU A 308 7.80 21.47 5.67
CA GLU A 308 7.27 22.16 6.84
C GLU A 308 7.32 23.69 6.72
N ASN A 309 8.34 24.22 6.05
CA ASN A 309 8.58 25.65 5.90
C ASN A 309 7.92 26.24 4.64
N GLY A 310 7.21 25.41 3.87
CA GLY A 310 6.76 25.79 2.54
C GLY A 310 5.34 26.31 2.49
N LEU A 311 5.20 27.54 2.02
CA LEU A 311 4.06 27.88 1.20
C LEU A 311 3.99 26.85 0.06
N TYR A 312 2.80 26.54 -0.39
CA TYR A 312 2.51 25.57 -1.45
C TYR A 312 3.47 25.66 -2.67
N SER A 313 3.84 26.85 -3.12
CA SER A 313 4.79 27.03 -4.21
C SER A 313 6.21 26.61 -3.80
N GLY A 314 6.65 25.46 -4.28
CA GLY A 314 7.99 24.93 -4.02
C GLY A 314 8.05 23.80 -2.99
N SER A 315 6.94 23.46 -2.31
CA SER A 315 6.88 22.31 -1.42
C SER A 315 6.87 20.99 -2.23
N PRO A 316 7.60 19.96 -1.83
CA PRO A 316 7.59 18.68 -2.52
C PRO A 316 6.25 17.96 -2.31
N PHE A 317 5.89 17.09 -3.28
CA PHE A 317 4.69 16.25 -3.23
C PHE A 317 4.91 15.02 -2.36
N GLY A 318 3.94 14.72 -1.50
CA GLY A 318 3.89 13.54 -0.66
C GLY A 318 3.50 13.84 0.79
N VAL A 319 2.91 12.88 1.46
CA VAL A 319 2.52 12.94 2.87
C VAL A 319 2.89 11.63 3.56
N THR A 320 3.06 11.67 4.89
CA THR A 320 3.22 10.44 5.68
C THR A 320 1.85 9.79 5.90
N GLY A 321 1.78 8.47 5.89
CA GLY A 321 0.50 7.76 6.00
C GLY A 321 0.54 6.51 6.86
N LEU A 322 1.68 5.82 6.99
CA LEU A 322 1.76 4.50 7.62
C LEU A 322 1.20 4.46 9.04
N GLU A 323 1.60 5.38 9.91
CA GLU A 323 1.22 5.36 11.33
C GLU A 323 -0.22 5.81 11.60
N THR A 324 -0.85 6.47 10.62
CA THR A 324 -2.20 7.04 10.77
C THR A 324 -3.25 6.37 9.90
N ALA A 325 -2.87 5.49 8.97
CA ALA A 325 -3.79 4.87 8.01
C ALA A 325 -4.98 4.19 8.69
N PHE A 326 -4.72 3.17 9.52
CA PHE A 326 -5.80 2.41 10.14
C PHE A 326 -6.69 3.28 11.06
N PRO A 327 -6.17 4.06 12.02
CA PRO A 327 -7.01 4.87 12.89
C PRO A 327 -7.83 5.93 12.14
N ALA A 328 -7.30 6.54 11.08
CA ALA A 328 -8.04 7.50 10.26
C ALA A 328 -9.18 6.81 9.49
N LEU A 329 -8.90 5.70 8.82
CA LEU A 329 -9.87 4.92 8.06
C LEU A 329 -10.96 4.33 8.98
N TYR A 330 -10.56 3.74 10.12
CA TYR A 330 -11.51 3.21 11.09
C TYR A 330 -12.46 4.30 11.59
N THR A 331 -11.90 5.45 11.98
CA THR A 331 -12.69 6.57 12.51
C THR A 331 -13.63 7.19 11.47
N ARG A 332 -13.12 7.39 10.24
CA ARG A 332 -13.87 8.12 9.20
C ARG A 332 -14.79 7.25 8.36
N LEU A 333 -14.51 5.96 8.24
CA LEU A 333 -15.28 5.07 7.37
C LEU A 333 -16.06 4.00 8.15
N VAL A 334 -15.43 3.35 9.15
CA VAL A 334 -16.10 2.25 9.87
C VAL A 334 -17.05 2.80 10.94
N LEU A 335 -16.60 3.73 11.79
CA LEU A 335 -17.47 4.31 12.82
C LEU A 335 -18.64 5.12 12.26
N THR A 336 -18.53 5.61 11.04
CA THR A 336 -19.62 6.31 10.32
C THR A 336 -20.55 5.36 9.56
N GLY A 337 -20.19 4.08 9.45
CA GLY A 337 -20.97 3.07 8.73
C GLY A 337 -20.81 3.12 7.20
N ALA A 338 -19.82 3.85 6.67
CA ALA A 338 -19.56 3.92 5.24
C ALA A 338 -19.09 2.57 4.68
N ILE A 339 -18.26 1.84 5.44
CA ILE A 339 -17.86 0.45 5.18
C ILE A 339 -17.87 -0.35 6.48
N THR A 340 -17.87 -1.69 6.39
CA THR A 340 -17.73 -2.53 7.58
C THR A 340 -16.24 -2.69 7.97
N LEU A 341 -16.01 -3.15 9.22
CA LEU A 341 -14.65 -3.44 9.66
C LEU A 341 -14.03 -4.56 8.82
N GLU A 342 -14.79 -5.60 8.48
CA GLU A 342 -14.33 -6.72 7.66
C GLU A 342 -13.92 -6.25 6.25
N GLN A 343 -14.65 -5.30 5.67
CA GLN A 343 -14.27 -4.68 4.39
C GLN A 343 -12.95 -3.93 4.53
N LEU A 344 -12.78 -3.12 5.57
CA LEU A 344 -11.53 -2.40 5.82
C LEU A 344 -10.35 -3.37 6.00
N LEU A 345 -10.51 -4.39 6.84
CA LEU A 345 -9.46 -5.39 7.05
C LEU A 345 -9.12 -6.15 5.77
N THR A 346 -10.13 -6.48 4.95
CA THR A 346 -9.92 -7.17 3.67
C THR A 346 -9.03 -6.34 2.72
N VAL A 347 -9.29 -5.04 2.57
CA VAL A 347 -8.54 -4.17 1.64
C VAL A 347 -7.18 -3.73 2.17
N LEU A 348 -6.90 -3.97 3.46
CA LEU A 348 -5.58 -3.78 4.07
C LEU A 348 -4.75 -5.07 4.16
N THR A 349 -5.35 -6.25 3.92
CA THR A 349 -4.68 -7.55 4.04
C THR A 349 -4.80 -8.39 2.77
N GLN A 350 -5.93 -9.05 2.57
CA GLN A 350 -6.15 -10.01 1.46
C GLN A 350 -6.17 -9.33 0.09
N GLY A 351 -6.65 -8.09 -0.01
CA GLY A 351 -6.63 -7.31 -1.23
C GLY A 351 -5.21 -7.09 -1.77
N PRO A 352 -4.32 -6.42 -1.02
CA PRO A 352 -2.94 -6.26 -1.43
C PRO A 352 -2.17 -7.59 -1.50
N GLY A 353 -2.50 -8.57 -0.63
CA GLY A 353 -1.95 -9.93 -0.70
C GLY A 353 -2.20 -10.59 -2.05
N LYS A 354 -3.40 -10.42 -2.61
CA LYS A 354 -3.76 -10.95 -3.95
C LYS A 354 -2.91 -10.31 -5.06
N VAL A 355 -2.64 -9.01 -4.99
CA VAL A 355 -1.77 -8.32 -5.97
C VAL A 355 -0.35 -8.89 -5.93
N LEU A 356 0.19 -9.13 -4.73
CA LEU A 356 1.52 -9.70 -4.51
C LEU A 356 1.58 -11.23 -4.67
N ASN A 357 0.44 -11.88 -4.88
CA ASN A 357 0.34 -13.34 -4.85
C ASN A 357 0.97 -13.94 -3.58
N VAL A 358 0.52 -13.43 -2.42
CA VAL A 358 0.89 -13.93 -1.09
C VAL A 358 -0.37 -14.19 -0.27
N ASP A 359 -0.34 -15.23 0.55
CA ASP A 359 -1.40 -15.47 1.52
C ASP A 359 -1.35 -14.41 2.61
N ALA A 360 -2.43 -13.65 2.74
CA ALA A 360 -2.62 -12.62 3.75
C ALA A 360 -3.88 -12.89 4.58
N ASP A 361 -4.09 -14.15 4.89
CA ASP A 361 -5.11 -14.63 5.81
C ASP A 361 -4.47 -15.45 6.95
N LEU A 362 -5.20 -15.63 8.02
CA LEU A 362 -4.74 -16.43 9.15
C LEU A 362 -5.06 -17.90 8.90
N LEU A 363 -4.06 -18.67 8.49
CA LEU A 363 -4.17 -20.08 8.17
C LEU A 363 -3.24 -20.91 9.07
N ILE A 364 -3.58 -22.20 9.28
CA ILE A 364 -2.70 -23.11 10.00
C ILE A 364 -1.43 -23.38 9.15
N GLY A 365 -0.27 -23.32 9.80
CA GLY A 365 1.03 -23.56 9.18
C GLY A 365 1.71 -22.34 8.59
N VAL A 366 1.02 -21.20 8.43
CA VAL A 366 1.65 -19.96 7.94
C VAL A 366 2.43 -19.24 9.06
N PRO A 367 3.39 -18.37 8.71
CA PRO A 367 4.01 -17.46 9.68
C PRO A 367 2.95 -16.60 10.39
N ALA A 368 3.13 -16.35 11.68
CA ALA A 368 2.23 -15.54 12.48
C ALA A 368 2.51 -14.05 12.30
N ASP A 369 2.30 -13.53 11.11
CA ASP A 369 2.33 -12.08 10.82
C ASP A 369 1.00 -11.48 11.31
N LEU A 370 0.97 -11.08 12.57
CA LEU A 370 -0.25 -10.67 13.26
C LEU A 370 -0.22 -9.19 13.64
N VAL A 371 -1.38 -8.57 13.63
CA VAL A 371 -1.64 -7.30 14.31
C VAL A 371 -2.80 -7.47 15.29
N VAL A 372 -2.68 -6.84 16.44
CA VAL A 372 -3.74 -6.75 17.45
C VAL A 372 -4.24 -5.32 17.50
N LEU A 373 -5.52 -5.13 17.25
CA LEU A 373 -6.18 -3.83 17.13
C LEU A 373 -7.07 -3.59 18.36
N ASP A 374 -6.71 -2.63 19.20
CA ASP A 374 -7.59 -2.10 20.23
C ASP A 374 -8.47 -0.99 19.63
N LEU A 375 -9.70 -1.35 19.28
CA LEU A 375 -10.65 -0.44 18.64
C LEU A 375 -11.21 0.64 19.57
N ASN A 376 -10.99 0.53 20.88
CA ASN A 376 -11.42 1.49 21.88
C ASN A 376 -10.32 2.49 22.26
N CYS A 377 -9.08 2.19 21.91
CA CYS A 377 -7.94 3.06 22.19
C CYS A 377 -8.07 4.37 21.41
N ARG A 378 -7.95 5.49 22.13
CA ARG A 378 -7.91 6.83 21.53
C ARG A 378 -6.52 7.40 21.69
N ARG A 379 -5.92 7.83 20.62
CA ARG A 379 -4.60 8.47 20.63
C ARG A 379 -4.69 9.84 19.96
N ARG A 380 -4.08 10.83 20.55
CA ARG A 380 -3.82 12.11 19.88
C ARG A 380 -2.68 11.90 18.89
N VAL A 381 -2.87 12.39 17.67
CA VAL A 381 -1.82 12.38 16.65
C VAL A 381 -0.90 13.59 16.92
N GLU A 382 0.37 13.29 17.14
CA GLU A 382 1.41 14.30 17.39
C GLU A 382 2.59 13.99 16.48
N ALA A 383 2.98 14.95 15.63
CA ALA A 383 4.02 14.74 14.61
C ALA A 383 5.35 14.27 15.23
N ASP A 384 5.74 14.85 16.36
CA ASP A 384 6.98 14.51 17.09
C ASP A 384 6.99 13.06 17.63
N SER A 385 5.85 12.38 17.64
CA SER A 385 5.75 11.00 18.11
C SER A 385 5.92 9.95 17.00
N PHE A 386 6.02 10.39 15.75
CA PHE A 386 6.18 9.49 14.59
C PHE A 386 7.58 8.90 14.50
N TYR A 387 7.65 7.66 14.02
CA TYR A 387 8.91 7.01 13.68
C TYR A 387 9.42 7.40 12.29
N SER A 388 8.50 7.75 11.39
CA SER A 388 8.82 8.39 10.12
C SER A 388 9.48 9.75 10.35
N LYS A 389 10.35 10.13 9.44
CA LYS A 389 11.03 11.43 9.49
C LYS A 389 10.14 12.56 8.99
#